data_99eb30fe0f780f12a461d44a6d534f4a
#
_entry.id   99eb30fe0f780f12a461d44a6d534f4a
#
_cell.length_a   1.000
_cell.length_b   1.000
_cell.length_c   1.000
_cell.angle_alpha   90.00
_cell.angle_beta   90.00
_cell.angle_gamma   90.00
#
_symmetry.space_group_name_H-M   'P 1'
#
loop_
_entity.id
_entity.type
_entity.pdbx_description
1 polymer ?
#
loop_
_entity_poly.entity_id
_entity_poly.type
_entity_poly.pdbx_seq_one_letter_code
_entity_poly.pdbx_strand_id
1 'polypeptide(L)'
;MTRVLLIEDNTDAREALRALLELDGYEVHAAADGTEGLDLARTKAPEVALVDIGLPGFDGYEVARRMKALPAPPPLMVALTGYSEPEDRQRTKDAGFTAHLVKPVDPDDLSRLLAHLGTPGPGSRG
;
A
#
# COMPACT_ATOMS: atom_id res chain seq x y z
N MET A 1 1.35 17.03 3.39
CA MET A 1 1.31 15.75 4.09
C MET A 1 1.15 14.63 3.06
N THR A 2 1.98 13.61 3.16
CA THR A 2 1.92 12.49 2.22
C THR A 2 0.66 11.68 2.43
N ARG A 3 -0.05 11.40 1.35
CA ARG A 3 -1.27 10.60 1.39
C ARG A 3 -0.95 9.14 1.10
N VAL A 4 -1.42 8.27 1.98
CA VAL A 4 -1.24 6.82 1.85
C VAL A 4 -2.61 6.17 1.75
N LEU A 5 -2.79 5.36 0.73
CA LEU A 5 -3.97 4.52 0.60
C LEU A 5 -3.61 3.14 1.15
N LEU A 6 -4.44 2.62 2.05
CA LEU A 6 -4.23 1.31 2.65
C LEU A 6 -5.42 0.42 2.31
N ILE A 7 -5.17 -0.68 1.61
CA ILE A 7 -6.22 -1.63 1.26
C ILE A 7 -5.95 -2.95 1.97
N GLU A 8 -6.74 -3.25 2.99
CA GLU A 8 -6.58 -4.41 3.84
C GLU A 8 -7.95 -4.83 4.35
N ASP A 9 -8.33 -6.09 4.11
CA ASP A 9 -9.66 -6.57 4.49
C ASP A 9 -9.79 -6.92 5.97
N ASN A 10 -8.70 -7.27 6.64
CA ASN A 10 -8.73 -7.58 8.07
C ASN A 10 -8.80 -6.28 8.87
N THR A 11 -9.87 -6.15 9.65
CA THR A 11 -10.11 -4.92 10.41
C THR A 11 -8.98 -4.59 11.38
N ASP A 12 -8.53 -5.58 12.14
CA ASP A 12 -7.47 -5.36 13.14
C ASP A 12 -6.15 -4.96 12.49
N ALA A 13 -5.77 -5.65 11.41
CA ALA A 13 -4.55 -5.32 10.68
C ALA A 13 -4.64 -3.94 10.05
N ARG A 14 -5.79 -3.62 9.47
CA ARG A 14 -6.02 -2.33 8.84
C ARG A 14 -5.90 -1.19 9.84
N GLU A 15 -6.54 -1.33 11.00
CA GLU A 15 -6.51 -0.28 12.01
C GLU A 15 -5.13 -0.15 12.65
N ALA A 16 -4.41 -1.26 12.84
CA ALA A 16 -3.06 -1.21 13.38
C ALA A 16 -2.11 -0.47 12.43
N LEU A 17 -2.15 -0.81 11.14
CA LEU A 17 -1.31 -0.16 10.15
C LEU A 17 -1.67 1.31 9.99
N ARG A 18 -2.96 1.61 10.00
CA ARG A 18 -3.42 2.99 9.93
C ARG A 18 -2.86 3.82 11.07
N ALA A 19 -2.95 3.30 12.30
CA ALA A 19 -2.45 4.01 13.47
C ALA A 19 -0.94 4.27 13.38
N LEU A 20 -0.17 3.27 12.93
CA LEU A 20 1.27 3.42 12.76
C LEU A 20 1.61 4.51 11.74
N LEU A 21 0.93 4.50 10.62
CA LEU A 21 1.16 5.49 9.57
C LEU A 21 0.79 6.89 10.02
N GLU A 22 -0.32 7.02 10.73
CA GLU A 22 -0.76 8.32 11.25
C GLU A 22 0.22 8.86 12.29
N LEU A 23 0.79 7.98 13.11
CA LEU A 23 1.84 8.38 14.06
C LEU A 23 3.06 8.94 13.34
N ASP A 24 3.37 8.40 12.17
CA ASP A 24 4.49 8.87 11.36
C ASP A 24 4.12 10.11 10.53
N GLY A 25 2.92 10.65 10.69
CA GLY A 25 2.53 11.90 10.05
C GLY A 25 1.91 11.76 8.68
N TYR A 26 1.57 10.55 8.25
CA TYR A 26 0.91 10.35 6.96
C TYR A 26 -0.59 10.57 7.07
N GLU A 27 -1.18 11.07 6.00
CA GLU A 27 -2.64 11.12 5.87
C GLU A 27 -3.09 9.79 5.28
N VAL A 28 -3.88 9.01 6.02
CA VAL A 28 -4.25 7.66 5.64
C VAL A 28 -5.71 7.56 5.22
N HIS A 29 -5.92 6.97 4.06
CA HIS A 29 -7.25 6.61 3.58
C HIS A 29 -7.28 5.10 3.49
N ALA A 30 -8.17 4.46 4.25
CA ALA A 30 -8.20 3.01 4.37
C ALA A 30 -9.44 2.43 3.71
N ALA A 31 -9.24 1.29 3.05
CA ALA A 31 -10.30 0.56 2.37
C ALA A 31 -10.26 -0.91 2.78
N ALA A 32 -11.44 -1.53 2.82
CA ALA A 32 -11.57 -2.93 3.20
C ALA A 32 -11.53 -3.88 1.98
N ASP A 33 -11.67 -3.35 0.78
CA ASP A 33 -11.66 -4.17 -0.44
C ASP A 33 -11.11 -3.38 -1.62
N GLY A 34 -10.95 -4.09 -2.75
CA GLY A 34 -10.36 -3.48 -3.93
C GLY A 34 -11.22 -2.41 -4.58
N THR A 35 -12.54 -2.59 -4.56
CA THR A 35 -13.46 -1.62 -5.17
C THR A 35 -13.37 -0.27 -4.45
N GLU A 36 -13.46 -0.31 -3.13
CA GLU A 36 -13.34 0.89 -2.32
C GLU A 36 -11.95 1.51 -2.48
N GLY A 37 -10.92 0.66 -2.51
CA GLY A 37 -9.55 1.12 -2.68
C GLY A 37 -9.31 1.84 -3.99
N LEU A 38 -9.86 1.31 -5.08
CA LEU A 38 -9.73 1.95 -6.39
C LEU A 38 -10.47 3.28 -6.44
N ASP A 39 -11.62 3.35 -5.78
CA ASP A 39 -12.37 4.60 -5.71
C ASP A 39 -11.57 5.67 -4.94
N LEU A 40 -10.95 5.28 -3.82
CA LEU A 40 -10.12 6.20 -3.06
C LEU A 40 -8.86 6.61 -3.84
N ALA A 41 -8.28 5.68 -4.61
CA ALA A 41 -7.12 6.00 -5.43
C ALA A 41 -7.48 7.08 -6.46
N ARG A 42 -8.68 6.98 -7.03
CA ARG A 42 -9.13 7.94 -8.02
C ARG A 42 -9.47 9.30 -7.41
N THR A 43 -10.09 9.30 -6.23
CA THR A 43 -10.63 10.54 -5.65
C THR A 43 -9.66 11.26 -4.73
N LYS A 44 -8.73 10.55 -4.09
CA LYS A 44 -7.82 11.14 -3.10
C LYS A 44 -6.40 11.35 -3.61
N ALA A 45 -6.08 10.82 -4.77
CA ALA A 45 -4.76 10.95 -5.39
C ALA A 45 -3.63 10.62 -4.41
N PRO A 46 -3.60 9.39 -3.83
CA PRO A 46 -2.55 9.03 -2.89
C PRO A 46 -1.19 8.93 -3.57
N GLU A 47 -0.14 9.19 -2.82
CA GLU A 47 1.22 9.08 -3.31
C GLU A 47 1.76 7.67 -3.13
N VAL A 48 1.22 6.94 -2.14
CA VAL A 48 1.61 5.57 -1.84
C VAL A 48 0.36 4.74 -1.68
N ALA A 49 0.35 3.54 -2.25
CA ALA A 49 -0.71 2.56 -2.03
C ALA A 49 -0.10 1.31 -1.41
N LEU A 50 -0.62 0.92 -0.25
CA LEU A 50 -0.26 -0.34 0.42
C LEU A 50 -1.43 -1.28 0.18
N VAL A 51 -1.19 -2.39 -0.52
CA VAL A 51 -2.25 -3.27 -0.98
C VAL A 51 -2.04 -4.70 -0.51
N ASP A 52 -2.99 -5.24 0.24
CA ASP A 52 -2.98 -6.64 0.63
C ASP A 52 -3.21 -7.50 -0.62
N ILE A 53 -2.33 -8.46 -0.85
CA ILE A 53 -2.43 -9.35 -1.99
C ILE A 53 -3.62 -10.30 -1.85
N GLY A 54 -3.94 -10.72 -0.64
CA GLY A 54 -4.98 -11.72 -0.38
C GLY A 54 -6.39 -11.17 -0.21
N LEU A 55 -6.74 -10.11 -0.93
CA LEU A 55 -8.07 -9.51 -0.81
C LEU A 55 -9.18 -10.45 -1.33
N PRO A 56 -10.38 -10.38 -0.74
CA PRO A 56 -11.51 -11.11 -1.28
C PRO A 56 -12.00 -10.45 -2.57
N GLY A 57 -12.67 -11.24 -3.41
CA GLY A 57 -13.13 -10.76 -4.71
C GLY A 57 -11.99 -10.80 -5.71
N PHE A 58 -11.66 -9.67 -6.34
CA PHE A 58 -10.45 -9.63 -7.13
C PHE A 58 -9.27 -9.27 -6.21
N ASP A 59 -8.18 -9.99 -6.38
CA ASP A 59 -7.06 -9.93 -5.44
C ASP A 59 -6.20 -8.66 -5.62
N GLY A 60 -5.18 -8.53 -4.78
CA GLY A 60 -4.32 -7.36 -4.79
C GLY A 60 -3.55 -7.17 -6.10
N TYR A 61 -3.27 -8.25 -6.83
CA TYR A 61 -2.60 -8.12 -8.13
C TYR A 61 -3.51 -7.43 -9.14
N GLU A 62 -4.78 -7.80 -9.14
CA GLU A 62 -5.75 -7.17 -10.03
C GLU A 62 -6.01 -5.72 -9.63
N VAL A 63 -6.07 -5.45 -8.33
CA VAL A 63 -6.18 -4.08 -7.82
C VAL A 63 -5.03 -3.23 -8.34
N ALA A 64 -3.80 -3.76 -8.26
CA ALA A 64 -2.62 -3.05 -8.72
C ALA A 64 -2.69 -2.75 -10.22
N ARG A 65 -3.08 -3.74 -11.02
CA ARG A 65 -3.20 -3.55 -12.47
C ARG A 65 -4.19 -2.45 -12.80
N ARG A 66 -5.35 -2.45 -12.15
CA ARG A 66 -6.37 -1.44 -12.36
C ARG A 66 -5.93 -0.07 -11.88
N MET A 67 -5.18 -0.04 -10.78
CA MET A 67 -4.67 1.20 -10.22
C MET A 67 -3.65 1.85 -11.17
N LYS A 68 -2.79 1.04 -11.79
CA LYS A 68 -1.83 1.53 -12.76
C LYS A 68 -2.49 2.09 -14.01
N ALA A 69 -3.71 1.67 -14.31
CA ALA A 69 -4.45 2.13 -15.47
C ALA A 69 -5.22 3.43 -15.21
N LEU A 70 -5.22 3.93 -13.98
CA LEU A 70 -5.89 5.19 -13.66
C LEU A 70 -5.16 6.37 -14.30
N PRO A 71 -5.87 7.49 -14.57
CA PRO A 71 -5.23 8.67 -15.15
C PRO A 71 -4.07 9.21 -14.31
N ALA A 72 -4.17 9.11 -12.98
CA ALA A 72 -3.12 9.53 -12.07
C ALA A 72 -2.85 8.43 -11.06
N PRO A 73 -2.12 7.37 -11.48
CA PRO A 73 -1.86 6.26 -10.56
C PRO A 73 -0.92 6.67 -9.44
N PRO A 74 -1.01 6.01 -8.26
CA PRO A 74 -0.06 6.27 -7.18
C PRO A 74 1.37 6.01 -7.68
N PRO A 75 2.30 6.92 -7.43
CA PRO A 75 3.69 6.71 -7.86
C PRO A 75 4.36 5.51 -7.20
N LEU A 76 3.97 5.20 -5.97
CA LEU A 76 4.54 4.08 -5.23
C LEU A 76 3.45 3.11 -4.84
N MET A 77 3.66 1.83 -5.15
CA MET A 77 2.73 0.77 -4.80
C MET A 77 3.49 -0.33 -4.08
N VAL A 78 3.05 -0.68 -2.89
CA VAL A 78 3.70 -1.66 -2.02
C VAL A 78 2.73 -2.80 -1.75
N ALA A 79 3.16 -4.03 -2.02
CA ALA A 79 2.36 -5.21 -1.77
C ALA A 79 2.53 -5.67 -0.32
N LEU A 80 1.41 -5.99 0.34
CA LEU A 80 1.42 -6.63 1.64
C LEU A 80 1.10 -8.10 1.41
N THR A 81 2.05 -8.99 1.71
CA THR A 81 1.94 -10.39 1.32
C THR A 81 2.32 -11.32 2.45
N GLY A 82 1.66 -12.48 2.51
CA GLY A 82 2.07 -13.57 3.42
C GLY A 82 3.14 -14.45 2.80
N TYR A 83 3.55 -14.17 1.56
CA TYR A 83 4.46 -15.01 0.81
C TYR A 83 5.72 -14.26 0.42
N SER A 84 6.86 -14.98 0.42
CA SER A 84 8.12 -14.40 -0.01
C SER A 84 8.83 -15.27 -1.03
N GLU A 85 8.09 -16.19 -1.68
CA GLU A 85 8.66 -17.06 -2.68
C GLU A 85 9.05 -16.29 -3.95
N PRO A 86 10.07 -16.74 -4.70
CA PRO A 86 10.51 -15.99 -5.88
C PRO A 86 9.43 -15.74 -6.91
N GLU A 87 8.56 -16.71 -7.19
CA GLU A 87 7.50 -16.53 -8.17
C GLU A 87 6.47 -15.51 -7.71
N ASP A 88 6.24 -15.42 -6.40
CA ASP A 88 5.32 -14.40 -5.87
C ASP A 88 5.92 -13.01 -6.00
N ARG A 89 7.24 -12.88 -5.83
CA ARG A 89 7.92 -11.61 -6.03
C ARG A 89 7.85 -11.17 -7.48
N GLN A 90 7.98 -12.10 -8.41
CA GLN A 90 7.89 -11.79 -9.83
C GLN A 90 6.48 -11.33 -10.18
N ARG A 91 5.48 -12.01 -9.67
CA ARG A 91 4.07 -11.64 -9.87
C ARG A 91 3.78 -10.25 -9.32
N THR A 92 4.33 -9.96 -8.16
CA THR A 92 4.20 -8.66 -7.52
C THR A 92 4.76 -7.56 -8.41
N LYS A 93 5.96 -7.79 -8.93
CA LYS A 93 6.62 -6.85 -9.81
C LYS A 93 5.84 -6.66 -11.12
N ASP A 94 5.39 -7.76 -11.71
CA ASP A 94 4.65 -7.72 -12.97
C ASP A 94 3.33 -6.98 -12.84
N ALA A 95 2.72 -6.99 -11.66
CA ALA A 95 1.48 -6.26 -11.40
C ALA A 95 1.71 -4.76 -11.22
N GLY A 96 2.96 -4.33 -11.09
CA GLY A 96 3.29 -2.91 -10.99
C GLY A 96 3.68 -2.43 -9.60
N PHE A 97 3.85 -3.35 -8.64
CA PHE A 97 4.31 -2.97 -7.31
C PHE A 97 5.78 -2.59 -7.32
N THR A 98 6.11 -1.52 -6.61
CA THR A 98 7.48 -1.05 -6.45
C THR A 98 8.25 -1.90 -5.45
N ALA A 99 7.55 -2.37 -4.41
CA ALA A 99 8.16 -3.12 -3.32
C ALA A 99 7.12 -4.02 -2.66
N HIS A 100 7.55 -4.82 -1.71
CA HIS A 100 6.62 -5.66 -0.94
C HIS A 100 7.08 -5.75 0.51
N LEU A 101 6.11 -6.02 1.42
CA LEU A 101 6.37 -6.28 2.82
C LEU A 101 5.65 -7.58 3.18
N VAL A 102 6.32 -8.43 3.94
CA VAL A 102 5.76 -9.71 4.37
C VAL A 102 5.00 -9.50 5.67
N LYS A 103 3.81 -10.07 5.76
CA LYS A 103 2.98 -10.01 6.98
C LYS A 103 3.46 -11.00 8.02
N PRO A 104 3.36 -10.67 9.32
CA PRO A 104 2.87 -9.42 9.86
C PRO A 104 3.88 -8.29 9.63
N VAL A 105 3.39 -7.12 9.29
CA VAL A 105 4.25 -6.00 8.93
C VAL A 105 4.95 -5.44 10.16
N ASP A 106 6.28 -5.38 10.09
CA ASP A 106 7.08 -4.78 11.15
C ASP A 106 7.05 -3.26 10.98
N PRO A 107 6.69 -2.50 12.04
CA PRO A 107 6.60 -1.04 11.94
C PRO A 107 7.89 -0.37 11.46
N ASP A 108 9.04 -0.87 11.91
CA ASP A 108 10.33 -0.30 11.50
C ASP A 108 10.62 -0.56 10.04
N ASP A 109 10.26 -1.76 9.55
CA ASP A 109 10.43 -2.08 8.14
C ASP A 109 9.57 -1.18 7.27
N LEU A 110 8.33 -0.94 7.68
CA LEU A 110 7.42 -0.06 6.95
C LEU A 110 7.98 1.36 6.90
N SER A 111 8.40 1.89 8.04
CA SER A 111 8.96 3.25 8.11
C SER A 111 10.21 3.39 7.25
N ARG A 112 11.11 2.40 7.30
CA ARG A 112 12.32 2.42 6.49
C ARG A 112 12.03 2.33 5.01
N LEU A 113 11.07 1.50 4.63
CA LEU A 113 10.73 1.33 3.23
C LEU A 113 10.17 2.64 2.65
N LEU A 114 9.25 3.27 3.35
CA LEU A 114 8.67 4.52 2.88
C LEU A 114 9.71 5.63 2.78
N ALA A 115 10.62 5.70 3.76
CA ALA A 115 11.70 6.68 3.72
C ALA A 115 12.68 6.39 2.58
N HIS A 116 13.00 5.11 2.36
CA HIS A 116 13.91 4.70 1.31
C HIS A 116 13.37 5.02 -0.09
N LEU A 117 12.05 4.93 -0.25
CA LEU A 117 11.41 5.23 -1.53
C LEU A 117 11.26 6.74 -1.76
N GLY A 118 11.79 7.55 -0.84
CA GLY A 118 11.74 9.00 -1.02
C GLY A 118 10.45 9.63 -0.55
N THR A 119 9.61 8.89 0.16
CA THR A 119 8.35 9.41 0.69
C THR A 119 8.63 10.20 1.95
N PRO A 120 8.32 11.50 2.00
CA PRO A 120 8.60 12.29 3.19
C PRO A 120 7.66 11.92 4.33
N GLY A 121 8.26 11.65 5.49
CA GLY A 121 7.53 11.47 6.73
C GLY A 121 7.74 12.67 7.63
N PRO A 122 7.18 12.65 8.86
CA PRO A 122 7.37 13.74 9.79
C PRO A 122 8.85 13.86 10.17
N GLY A 123 9.38 15.06 10.18
CA GLY A 123 10.78 15.29 10.48
C GLY A 123 11.72 15.00 9.33
N SER A 124 11.20 14.51 8.22
CA SER A 124 11.99 14.24 7.04
C SER A 124 12.35 15.54 6.33
N ARG A 125 13.47 15.54 5.70
CA ARG A 125 13.86 16.69 4.92
C ARG A 125 13.50 16.59 3.46
N GLY A 126 12.77 15.61 3.14
CA GLY A 126 12.32 15.41 1.77
C GLY A 126 13.40 14.98 0.86
#